data_ba5546c8c2a4d01feb6781649aee1394
#
_entry.id   ba5546c8c2a4d01feb6781649aee1394
#
_cell.length_a   1.000
_cell.length_b   1.000
_cell.length_c   1.000
_cell.angle_alpha   90.00
_cell.angle_beta   90.00
_cell.angle_gamma   90.00
#
_symmetry.space_group_name_H-M   'P 1'
#
loop_
_entity.id
_entity.type
_entity.pdbx_description
1 polymer ?
#
loop_
_entity_poly.entity_id
_entity_poly.type
_entity_poly.pdbx_seq_one_letter_code
_entity_poly.pdbx_strand_id
1 'polypeptide(L)'
;MKKPENNLWQRIKKLKLKGQLFRIESNTINGIPDVYWLINGKSIWIELKSNGVKNLGLSKYQINWHLTHYKNGGVSFILREDLSHRPCSEYQIFVVREPRNLNHAYSSLKLIDAINFLKK
;
A
#
# COMPACT_ATOMS: atom_id res chain seq x y z
N MET A 1 9.36 -3.96 -9.26
CA MET A 1 8.91 -4.34 -7.92
C MET A 1 9.75 -5.50 -7.41
N LYS A 2 10.16 -5.48 -6.14
CA LYS A 2 10.95 -6.55 -5.53
C LYS A 2 10.14 -7.83 -5.43
N LYS A 3 10.81 -8.98 -5.38
CA LYS A 3 10.16 -10.29 -5.33
C LYS A 3 9.13 -10.44 -4.19
N PRO A 4 9.39 -10.02 -2.94
CA PRO A 4 8.37 -10.10 -1.88
C PRO A 4 7.12 -9.28 -2.17
N GLU A 5 7.28 -8.06 -2.68
CA GLU A 5 6.14 -7.23 -3.07
C GLU A 5 5.38 -7.83 -4.24
N ASN A 6 6.08 -8.47 -5.17
CA ASN A 6 5.43 -9.18 -6.28
C ASN A 6 4.60 -10.36 -5.76
N ASN A 7 5.08 -11.08 -4.77
CA ASN A 7 4.32 -12.17 -4.14
C ASN A 7 3.06 -11.63 -3.45
N LEU A 8 3.17 -10.50 -2.76
CA LEU A 8 2.03 -9.83 -2.15
C LEU A 8 1.00 -9.44 -3.21
N TRP A 9 1.46 -8.84 -4.32
CA TRP A 9 0.60 -8.49 -5.45
C TRP A 9 -0.14 -9.70 -6.01
N GLN A 10 0.52 -10.85 -6.18
CA GLN A 10 -0.11 -12.06 -6.69
C GLN A 10 -1.22 -12.54 -5.73
N ARG A 11 -1.00 -12.44 -4.42
CA ARG A 11 -2.04 -12.80 -3.45
C ARG A 11 -3.24 -11.85 -3.49
N ILE A 12 -3.00 -10.55 -3.70
CA ILE A 12 -4.07 -9.58 -3.88
C ILE A 12 -4.91 -9.93 -5.11
N LYS A 13 -4.26 -10.26 -6.22
CA LYS A 13 -4.94 -10.65 -7.46
C LYS A 13 -5.84 -11.89 -7.26
N LYS A 14 -5.39 -12.84 -6.46
CA LYS A 14 -6.14 -14.06 -6.19
C LYS A 14 -7.44 -13.81 -5.43
N LEU A 15 -7.56 -12.68 -4.74
CA LEU A 15 -8.78 -12.31 -4.04
C LEU A 15 -9.92 -11.94 -4.98
N LYS A 16 -9.62 -11.69 -6.25
CA LYS A 16 -10.60 -11.32 -7.29
C LYS A 16 -11.50 -10.17 -6.84
N LEU A 17 -10.86 -9.06 -6.47
CA LEU A 17 -11.54 -7.89 -5.96
C LEU A 17 -12.45 -7.26 -7.01
N LYS A 18 -13.59 -6.71 -6.56
CA LYS A 18 -14.48 -5.92 -7.41
C LYS A 18 -13.82 -4.58 -7.76
N GLY A 19 -14.32 -3.93 -8.81
CA GLY A 19 -13.79 -2.67 -9.30
C GLY A 19 -12.69 -2.90 -10.34
N GLN A 20 -11.91 -1.86 -10.57
CA GLN A 20 -10.77 -1.92 -11.49
C GLN A 20 -9.47 -1.85 -10.70
N LEU A 21 -8.67 -2.89 -10.84
CA LEU A 21 -7.41 -3.03 -10.11
C LEU A 21 -6.26 -3.08 -11.12
N PHE A 22 -5.32 -2.14 -11.01
CA PHE A 22 -4.17 -2.06 -11.92
C PHE A 22 -2.87 -2.06 -11.13
N ARG A 23 -1.89 -2.79 -11.64
CA ARG A 23 -0.51 -2.59 -11.23
C ARG A 23 0.08 -1.46 -12.07
N ILE A 24 0.73 -0.51 -11.39
CA ILE A 24 1.38 0.62 -12.04
C ILE A 24 2.87 0.35 -12.15
N GLU A 25 3.39 0.47 -13.37
CA GLU A 25 4.83 0.42 -13.63
C GLU A 25 5.21 1.71 -14.33
N SER A 26 6.03 2.53 -13.67
CA SER A 26 6.47 3.80 -14.25
C SER A 26 7.96 3.97 -14.06
N ASN A 27 8.64 4.26 -15.17
CA ASN A 27 10.06 4.61 -15.16
C ASN A 27 10.28 6.13 -15.20
N THR A 28 9.21 6.90 -15.28
CA THR A 28 9.29 8.36 -15.45
C THR A 28 8.79 9.15 -14.25
N ILE A 29 7.92 8.56 -13.43
CA ILE A 29 7.38 9.23 -12.25
C ILE A 29 7.97 8.58 -10.99
N ASN A 30 8.83 9.34 -10.30
CA ASN A 30 9.46 8.86 -9.07
C ASN A 30 8.45 8.79 -7.93
N GLY A 31 8.40 7.64 -7.27
CA GLY A 31 7.60 7.47 -6.05
C GLY A 31 6.12 7.19 -6.26
N ILE A 32 5.66 7.02 -7.51
CA ILE A 32 4.26 6.66 -7.76
C ILE A 32 3.96 5.29 -7.13
N PRO A 33 2.79 5.13 -6.47
CA PRO A 33 2.44 3.84 -5.86
C PRO A 33 2.30 2.70 -6.86
N ASP A 34 2.44 1.47 -6.37
CA ASP A 34 2.47 0.25 -7.20
C ASP A 34 1.12 -0.13 -7.77
N VAL A 35 0.02 0.25 -7.11
CA VAL A 35 -1.31 -0.25 -7.41
C VAL A 35 -2.33 0.89 -7.40
N TYR A 36 -3.22 0.84 -8.38
CA TYR A 36 -4.39 1.72 -8.45
C TYR A 36 -5.65 0.87 -8.40
N TRP A 37 -6.60 1.24 -7.55
CA TRP A 37 -7.85 0.52 -7.39
C TRP A 37 -9.03 1.49 -7.43
N LEU A 38 -9.88 1.35 -8.44
CA LEU A 38 -11.12 2.10 -8.54
C LEU A 38 -12.27 1.21 -8.09
N ILE A 39 -12.91 1.57 -6.99
CA ILE A 39 -14.01 0.80 -6.39
C ILE A 39 -15.04 1.76 -5.79
N ASN A 40 -16.32 1.54 -6.13
CA ASN A 40 -17.44 2.33 -5.59
C ASN A 40 -17.24 3.85 -5.74
N GLY A 41 -16.70 4.28 -6.89
CA GLY A 41 -16.42 5.69 -7.16
C GLY A 41 -15.20 6.26 -6.45
N LYS A 42 -14.46 5.45 -5.71
CA LYS A 42 -13.23 5.88 -5.02
C LYS A 42 -12.01 5.46 -5.80
N SER A 43 -11.10 6.40 -6.01
CA SER A 43 -9.78 6.16 -6.61
C SER A 43 -8.78 5.97 -5.47
N ILE A 44 -8.26 4.77 -5.34
CA ILE A 44 -7.37 4.40 -4.23
C ILE A 44 -6.00 4.03 -4.79
N TRP A 45 -4.95 4.69 -4.33
CA TRP A 45 -3.57 4.38 -4.67
C TRP A 45 -2.92 3.62 -3.53
N ILE A 46 -2.22 2.54 -3.85
CA ILE A 46 -1.66 1.65 -2.82
C ILE A 46 -0.19 1.38 -3.12
N GLU A 47 0.67 1.71 -2.17
CA GLU A 47 2.08 1.33 -2.19
C GLU A 47 2.21 -0.02 -1.48
N LEU A 48 2.85 -1.00 -2.13
CA LEU A 48 3.05 -2.32 -1.53
C LEU A 48 4.44 -2.42 -0.91
N LYS A 49 4.50 -2.91 0.32
CA LYS A 49 5.74 -3.23 1.01
C LYS A 49 5.63 -4.61 1.63
N SER A 50 6.70 -5.41 1.49
CA SER A 50 6.77 -6.73 2.11
C SER A 50 8.18 -6.91 2.64
N ASN A 51 8.35 -6.75 3.95
CA ASN A 51 9.63 -6.84 4.60
C ASN A 51 9.48 -7.03 6.12
N GLY A 52 10.60 -7.34 6.79
CA GLY A 52 10.66 -7.43 8.24
C GLY A 52 11.54 -6.34 8.86
N VAL A 53 11.83 -5.27 8.12
CA VAL A 53 12.68 -4.19 8.64
C VAL A 53 11.91 -3.29 9.60
N LYS A 54 12.64 -2.62 10.48
CA LYS A 54 12.05 -1.79 11.53
C LYS A 54 11.27 -0.61 10.96
N ASN A 55 11.75 0.00 9.88
CA ASN A 55 11.02 1.03 9.16
C ASN A 55 10.45 0.44 7.87
N LEU A 56 9.52 1.14 7.23
CA LEU A 56 8.84 0.63 6.04
C LEU A 56 9.71 0.59 4.79
N GLY A 57 10.86 1.23 4.81
CA GLY A 57 11.74 1.29 3.65
C GLY A 57 11.21 2.18 2.52
N LEU A 58 10.41 3.18 2.85
CA LEU A 58 9.93 4.14 1.86
C LEU A 58 11.04 5.10 1.47
N SER A 59 11.17 5.36 0.15
CA SER A 59 12.06 6.39 -0.34
C SER A 59 11.47 7.78 -0.08
N LYS A 60 12.33 8.81 -0.15
CA LYS A 60 11.85 10.19 -0.04
C LYS A 60 10.86 10.54 -1.15
N TYR A 61 11.01 9.94 -2.34
CA TYR A 61 10.11 10.16 -3.47
C TYR A 61 8.73 9.57 -3.20
N GLN A 62 8.68 8.39 -2.60
CA GLN A 62 7.42 7.75 -2.22
C GLN A 62 6.69 8.55 -1.14
N ILE A 63 7.41 8.98 -0.11
CA ILE A 63 6.83 9.80 0.96
C ILE A 63 6.29 11.11 0.37
N ASN A 64 7.06 11.77 -0.48
CA ASN A 64 6.66 13.03 -1.08
C ASN A 64 5.44 12.87 -1.99
N TRP A 65 5.38 11.78 -2.77
CA TRP A 65 4.24 11.51 -3.63
C TRP A 65 2.96 11.38 -2.82
N HIS A 66 2.98 10.56 -1.76
CA HIS A 66 1.80 10.36 -0.89
C HIS A 66 1.39 11.66 -0.18
N LEU A 67 2.37 12.41 0.31
CA LEU A 67 2.12 13.67 1.01
C LEU A 67 1.47 14.69 0.09
N THR A 68 2.01 14.86 -1.11
CA THR A 68 1.47 15.79 -2.11
C THR A 68 0.05 15.38 -2.51
N HIS A 69 -0.16 14.08 -2.72
CA HIS A 69 -1.46 13.54 -3.07
C HIS A 69 -2.50 13.81 -1.97
N TYR A 70 -2.11 13.59 -0.71
CA TYR A 70 -2.95 13.88 0.43
C TYR A 70 -3.32 15.37 0.52
N LYS A 71 -2.33 16.26 0.34
CA LYS A 71 -2.56 17.71 0.39
C LYS A 71 -3.50 18.19 -0.70
N ASN A 72 -3.60 17.47 -1.80
CA ASN A 72 -4.51 17.77 -2.90
C ASN A 72 -5.85 17.02 -2.81
N GLY A 73 -6.14 16.41 -1.66
CA GLY A 73 -7.41 15.76 -1.41
C GLY A 73 -7.51 14.33 -1.89
N GLY A 74 -6.40 13.74 -2.33
CA GLY A 74 -6.39 12.37 -2.81
C GLY A 74 -6.31 11.33 -1.70
N VAL A 75 -6.63 10.09 -2.04
CA VAL A 75 -6.59 8.95 -1.10
C VAL A 75 -5.48 8.00 -1.53
N SER A 76 -4.53 7.75 -0.64
CA SER A 76 -3.45 6.80 -0.87
C SER A 76 -3.06 6.10 0.42
N PHE A 77 -2.63 4.85 0.28
CA PHE A 77 -2.26 4.02 1.42
C PHE A 77 -0.96 3.28 1.15
N ILE A 78 -0.31 2.88 2.22
CA ILE A 78 0.78 1.92 2.16
C ILE A 78 0.27 0.64 2.80
N LEU A 79 0.25 -0.45 2.03
CA LEU A 79 -0.09 -1.78 2.52
C LEU A 79 1.20 -2.54 2.72
N ARG A 80 1.52 -2.84 3.98
CA ARG A 80 2.71 -3.58 4.34
C ARG A 80 2.37 -4.98 4.80
N GLU A 81 3.06 -5.97 4.24
CA GLU A 81 3.13 -7.30 4.81
C GLU A 81 4.36 -7.34 5.71
N ASP A 82 4.13 -7.39 7.02
CA ASP A 82 5.20 -7.42 8.01
C ASP A 82 5.68 -8.86 8.22
N LEU A 83 6.87 -9.15 7.76
CA LEU A 83 7.46 -10.48 7.81
C LEU A 83 8.21 -10.77 9.11
N SER A 84 8.24 -9.82 10.05
CA SER A 84 8.95 -9.98 11.32
C SER A 84 8.21 -10.89 12.31
N HIS A 85 6.91 -11.14 12.10
CA HIS A 85 6.07 -11.93 13.01
C HIS A 85 5.82 -13.35 12.46
N ARG A 86 6.88 -14.08 12.17
CA ARG A 86 6.75 -15.44 11.66
C ARG A 86 6.23 -16.41 12.74
N PRO A 87 5.47 -17.45 12.38
CA PRO A 87 5.13 -17.89 11.01
C PRO A 87 4.01 -17.11 10.33
N CYS A 88 3.28 -16.26 11.04
CA CYS A 88 2.17 -15.49 10.48
C CYS A 88 2.61 -14.07 10.21
N SER A 89 2.33 -13.58 8.99
CA SER A 89 2.54 -12.17 8.65
C SER A 89 1.40 -11.34 9.20
N GLU A 90 1.72 -10.10 9.60
CA GLU A 90 0.72 -9.11 9.91
C GLU A 90 0.62 -8.14 8.72
N TYR A 91 -0.61 -7.79 8.34
CA TYR A 91 -0.86 -6.81 7.28
C TYR A 91 -1.19 -5.48 7.93
N GLN A 92 -0.45 -4.45 7.57
CA GLN A 92 -0.53 -3.14 8.19
C GLN A 92 -0.85 -2.08 7.13
N ILE A 93 -1.71 -1.13 7.49
CA ILE A 93 -2.05 -0.01 6.62
C ILE A 93 -1.49 1.26 7.25
N PHE A 94 -0.79 2.05 6.43
CA PHE A 94 -0.25 3.34 6.84
C PHE A 94 -0.70 4.43 5.88
N VAL A 95 -0.74 5.65 6.38
CA VAL A 95 -0.97 6.86 5.57
C VAL A 95 0.14 7.87 5.82
N VAL A 96 0.41 8.71 4.82
CA VAL A 96 1.40 9.78 4.92
C VAL A 96 0.65 11.11 4.94
N ARG A 97 0.65 11.78 6.08
CA ARG A 97 0.02 13.09 6.25
C ARG A 97 1.00 14.18 6.66
N GLU A 98 2.22 13.78 7.02
CA GLU A 98 3.31 14.66 7.42
C GLU A 98 4.63 14.17 6.84
N PRO A 99 5.62 15.06 6.61
CA PRO A 99 6.85 14.68 5.91
C PRO A 99 7.68 13.60 6.59
N ARG A 100 7.58 13.46 7.91
CA ARG A 100 8.45 12.56 8.68
C ARG A 100 7.72 11.50 9.48
N ASN A 101 6.39 11.48 9.41
CA ASN A 101 5.59 10.53 10.18
C ASN A 101 4.70 9.71 9.28
N LEU A 102 4.75 8.39 9.49
CA LEU A 102 3.82 7.46 8.90
C LEU A 102 2.77 7.14 9.94
N ASN A 103 1.53 7.45 9.63
CA ASN A 103 0.43 7.19 10.55
C ASN A 103 -0.10 5.78 10.32
N HIS A 104 0.03 4.93 11.35
CA HIS A 104 -0.54 3.59 11.34
C HIS A 104 -2.06 3.67 11.46
N ALA A 105 -2.77 3.13 10.48
CA ALA A 105 -4.22 3.24 10.39
C ALA A 105 -4.96 1.95 10.75
N TYR A 106 -4.35 0.79 10.47
CA TYR A 106 -5.03 -0.50 10.65
C TYR A 106 -4.02 -1.64 10.60
N SER A 107 -4.30 -2.74 11.29
CA SER A 107 -3.57 -3.99 11.13
C SER A 107 -4.47 -5.20 11.32
N SER A 108 -4.12 -6.30 10.64
CA SER A 108 -4.82 -7.57 10.72
C SER A 108 -3.90 -8.71 10.32
N LEU A 109 -4.19 -9.91 10.80
CA LEU A 109 -3.51 -11.13 10.37
C LEU A 109 -4.07 -11.67 9.04
N LYS A 110 -5.15 -11.09 8.53
CA LYS A 110 -5.78 -11.50 7.27
C LYS A 110 -5.68 -10.41 6.22
N LEU A 111 -5.16 -10.77 5.05
CA LEU A 111 -5.03 -9.84 3.94
C LEU A 111 -6.39 -9.25 3.53
N ILE A 112 -7.43 -10.08 3.48
CA ILE A 112 -8.75 -9.60 3.07
C ILE A 112 -9.30 -8.52 4.00
N ASP A 113 -9.01 -8.59 5.29
CA ASP A 113 -9.44 -7.57 6.25
C ASP A 113 -8.74 -6.24 5.97
N ALA A 114 -7.45 -6.27 5.67
CA ALA A 114 -6.69 -5.06 5.30
C ALA A 114 -7.26 -4.45 4.00
N ILE A 115 -7.54 -5.28 3.01
CA ILE A 115 -8.14 -4.82 1.75
C ILE A 115 -9.51 -4.19 2.00
N ASN A 116 -10.34 -4.80 2.83
CA ASN A 116 -11.66 -4.25 3.14
C ASN A 116 -11.57 -2.91 3.87
N PHE A 117 -10.52 -2.71 4.67
CA PHE A 117 -10.27 -1.42 5.30
C PHE A 117 -10.01 -0.33 4.25
N LEU A 118 -9.26 -0.64 3.19
CA LEU A 118 -8.89 0.35 2.17
C LEU A 118 -10.09 0.95 1.45
N LYS A 119 -11.16 0.18 1.28
CA LYS A 119 -12.33 0.63 0.50
C LYS A 119 -13.43 1.32 1.33
N LYS A 120 -13.23 1.45 2.61
CA LYS A 120 -14.21 2.13 3.49
C LYS A 120 -14.30 3.62 3.25
#